data_e79e36215899994a76b516655eca8976
#
_entry.id   e79e36215899994a76b516655eca8976
#
_cell.length_a   1.000
_cell.length_b   1.000
_cell.length_c   1.000
_cell.angle_alpha   90.00
_cell.angle_beta   90.00
_cell.angle_gamma   90.00
#
_symmetry.space_group_name_H-M   'P 1'
#
loop_
_entity.id
_entity.type
_entity.pdbx_description
1 polymer ?
#
loop_
_entity_poly.entity_id
_entity_poly.type
_entity_poly.pdbx_seq_one_letter_code
_entity_poly.pdbx_strand_id
1 'polypeptide(L)'
;MHRRTTTSISVTAFTLLLGATSVWAQANVSPDLTAALSTGSRSGNNSNSGDGSSSGTSTVDIVVQYKTAPTSAEYQTVTSLGGTLVTQYGAVKAAHYSVPKSAVQTLAANPNIAYMSLNRPVKGMLNITAATVHSNIAKSQYGLDGTGIGIAVIDSGIVSSLKDFGSRIVYSQNFIGSNATDQFGHGTHVAGILGANLPGGTYIGIAPNANLINLRVLDQNGASTDSAVIAAIDTAIQLSYTWKYNVRVINLSLGRPVFEPAAYDPLCQAVEQAWRAGIVVVVAAGNEGRDNSVGENGYGTINSPGNDPYVITVGAMKTEGTTTRTDDLIASYSSKGPTLYDHYVKPDLVAPGNLVVSTLPPGLTLSNQYPKNTVSGNYFTLSGTSMATPVVSGAAALLLQKNPKWTPDQVKARLMATATKNFPTSSIAVDATTGVSYVSYYDTYTVGAGYLDIQAAITGTQVASGSAVSPYINFNTTTGALSVSNVAGANVIWGSNVIWGSNAIWGSNVIWGSNVIWGSNVIWGSNVIWGSNVIWGSNVIWGSSVASPDLILDAEK
;
A
#
# COMPACT_ATOMS: atom_id res chain seq x y z
N MET A 1 -29.16 -38.28 -59.37
CA MET A 1 -27.80 -37.99 -59.90
C MET A 1 -27.46 -36.55 -59.59
N HIS A 2 -26.76 -36.28 -58.51
CA HIS A 2 -26.22 -34.94 -58.19
C HIS A 2 -24.75 -35.14 -57.80
N ARG A 3 -23.86 -34.67 -58.67
CA ARG A 3 -22.42 -34.69 -58.48
C ARG A 3 -22.05 -33.61 -57.44
N ARG A 4 -21.37 -34.04 -56.36
CA ARG A 4 -20.68 -33.15 -55.44
C ARG A 4 -19.28 -32.83 -55.99
N THR A 5 -19.00 -31.57 -56.26
CA THR A 5 -17.66 -31.04 -56.54
C THR A 5 -16.98 -30.69 -55.24
N THR A 6 -15.91 -31.37 -54.94
CA THR A 6 -14.99 -31.04 -53.80
C THR A 6 -13.93 -30.08 -54.30
N THR A 7 -13.92 -28.87 -53.75
CA THR A 7 -12.88 -27.88 -54.00
C THR A 7 -11.82 -28.01 -52.89
N SER A 8 -10.64 -28.46 -53.29
CA SER A 8 -9.46 -28.52 -52.41
C SER A 8 -8.83 -27.14 -52.31
N ILE A 9 -8.75 -26.59 -51.09
CA ILE A 9 -7.99 -25.34 -50.80
C ILE A 9 -6.60 -25.77 -50.34
N SER A 10 -5.60 -25.50 -51.16
CA SER A 10 -4.18 -25.62 -50.80
C SER A 10 -3.79 -24.49 -49.88
N VAL A 11 -3.45 -24.81 -48.61
CA VAL A 11 -2.85 -23.88 -47.65
C VAL A 11 -1.34 -23.90 -47.85
N THR A 12 -0.79 -22.84 -48.46
CA THR A 12 0.65 -22.65 -48.55
C THR A 12 1.15 -22.08 -47.21
N ALA A 13 1.85 -22.91 -46.45
CA ALA A 13 2.50 -22.48 -45.21
C ALA A 13 3.67 -21.56 -45.53
N PHE A 14 3.54 -20.28 -45.20
CA PHE A 14 4.63 -19.31 -45.21
C PHE A 14 5.40 -19.42 -43.89
N THR A 15 6.52 -20.14 -43.93
CA THR A 15 7.43 -20.24 -42.78
C THR A 15 8.24 -18.96 -42.68
N LEU A 16 7.82 -18.02 -41.81
CA LEU A 16 8.62 -16.88 -41.40
C LEU A 16 9.66 -17.40 -40.39
N LEU A 17 10.91 -17.51 -40.80
CA LEU A 17 12.04 -17.65 -39.88
C LEU A 17 12.26 -16.31 -39.16
N LEU A 18 11.60 -16.10 -38.03
CA LEU A 18 12.01 -15.12 -37.03
C LEU A 18 13.15 -15.74 -36.23
N GLY A 19 14.36 -15.30 -36.49
CA GLY A 19 15.52 -15.54 -35.65
C GLY A 19 15.34 -14.87 -34.30
N ALA A 20 14.53 -15.46 -33.42
CA ALA A 20 14.51 -15.12 -32.01
C ALA A 20 15.76 -15.76 -31.39
N THR A 21 16.78 -14.96 -31.11
CA THR A 21 17.79 -15.34 -30.14
C THR A 21 17.08 -15.48 -28.81
N SER A 22 16.68 -16.70 -28.48
CA SER A 22 16.15 -17.04 -27.16
C SER A 22 17.23 -16.79 -26.15
N VAL A 23 17.14 -15.65 -25.43
CA VAL A 23 17.85 -15.46 -24.18
C VAL A 23 17.19 -16.44 -23.21
N TRP A 24 17.77 -17.64 -23.10
CA TRP A 24 17.40 -18.61 -22.09
C TRP A 24 17.70 -17.97 -20.73
N ALA A 25 16.67 -17.57 -20.00
CA ALA A 25 16.81 -17.26 -18.59
C ALA A 25 17.33 -18.51 -17.91
N GLN A 26 18.59 -18.49 -17.48
CA GLN A 26 19.16 -19.60 -16.71
C GLN A 26 18.40 -19.67 -15.39
N ALA A 27 17.85 -20.83 -15.05
CA ALA A 27 17.00 -21.03 -13.88
C ALA A 27 17.69 -20.68 -12.53
N ASN A 28 19.01 -20.50 -12.52
CA ASN A 28 19.81 -20.16 -11.34
C ASN A 28 20.34 -18.72 -11.32
N VAL A 29 19.83 -17.83 -12.18
CA VAL A 29 20.19 -16.40 -12.24
C VAL A 29 18.95 -15.56 -12.03
N SER A 30 18.99 -14.58 -11.14
CA SER A 30 17.84 -13.72 -10.87
C SER A 30 17.47 -12.84 -12.08
N PRO A 31 16.17 -12.51 -12.27
CA PRO A 31 15.72 -11.72 -13.40
C PRO A 31 16.40 -10.34 -13.51
N ASP A 32 16.62 -9.67 -12.39
CA ASP A 32 17.29 -8.37 -12.34
C ASP A 32 18.78 -8.46 -12.67
N LEU A 33 19.47 -9.53 -12.28
CA LEU A 33 20.84 -9.78 -12.71
C LEU A 33 20.88 -10.04 -14.22
N THR A 34 19.96 -10.82 -14.75
CA THR A 34 19.83 -11.06 -16.21
C THR A 34 19.59 -9.73 -16.96
N ALA A 35 18.74 -8.86 -16.45
CA ALA A 35 18.50 -7.53 -17.02
C ALA A 35 19.76 -6.65 -16.97
N ALA A 36 20.52 -6.67 -15.85
CA ALA A 36 21.75 -5.91 -15.71
C ALA A 36 22.86 -6.37 -16.67
N LEU A 37 22.83 -7.63 -17.09
CA LEU A 37 23.76 -8.15 -18.11
C LEU A 37 23.40 -7.70 -19.52
N SER A 38 22.12 -7.50 -19.82
CA SER A 38 21.61 -7.11 -21.15
C SER A 38 21.73 -5.61 -21.43
N THR A 39 21.87 -4.76 -20.41
CA THR A 39 22.09 -3.33 -20.58
C THR A 39 23.54 -3.04 -20.97
N GLY A 40 23.88 -3.24 -22.23
CA GLY A 40 25.10 -2.72 -22.84
C GLY A 40 25.03 -1.19 -22.91
N SER A 41 26.15 -0.51 -22.71
CA SER A 41 26.33 0.94 -22.72
C SER A 41 25.50 1.65 -23.78
N ARG A 42 24.41 2.31 -23.38
CA ARG A 42 23.87 3.42 -24.16
C ARG A 42 24.71 4.66 -23.83
N SER A 43 25.64 4.99 -24.73
CA SER A 43 26.32 6.26 -24.77
C SER A 43 25.28 7.38 -24.87
N GLY A 44 25.01 8.05 -23.75
CA GLY A 44 24.34 9.35 -23.75
C GLY A 44 25.35 10.41 -24.12
N ASN A 45 25.22 11.00 -25.31
CA ASN A 45 25.93 12.21 -25.68
C ASN A 45 25.66 13.30 -24.65
N ASN A 46 26.67 13.66 -23.90
CA ASN A 46 26.83 15.03 -23.43
C ASN A 46 28.34 15.35 -23.30
N SER A 47 28.75 16.29 -24.11
CA SER A 47 30.10 16.79 -24.28
C SER A 47 30.60 17.58 -23.09
N ASN A 48 31.85 17.36 -22.78
CA ASN A 48 32.91 18.15 -22.16
C ASN A 48 33.42 17.69 -20.80
N SER A 49 34.46 16.94 -20.82
CA SER A 49 35.80 17.26 -20.29
C SER A 49 36.68 16.02 -20.47
N GLY A 50 37.85 16.20 -21.13
CA GLY A 50 38.77 15.13 -21.38
C GLY A 50 39.43 14.65 -20.09
N ASP A 51 39.52 13.34 -19.95
CA ASP A 51 40.73 12.65 -19.49
C ASP A 51 40.70 11.19 -19.98
N GLY A 52 41.87 10.67 -20.27
CA GLY A 52 42.09 9.49 -21.08
C GLY A 52 41.80 8.16 -20.40
N SER A 53 41.44 7.22 -21.24
CA SER A 53 41.64 5.77 -21.19
C SER A 53 41.45 5.03 -19.87
N SER A 54 40.33 4.27 -19.80
CA SER A 54 40.46 2.86 -19.45
C SER A 54 39.27 2.08 -20.03
N SER A 55 39.52 1.09 -20.87
CA SER A 55 38.59 0.03 -21.25
C SER A 55 38.31 -0.86 -20.02
N GLY A 56 37.61 -0.33 -19.02
CA GLY A 56 37.22 -1.05 -17.82
C GLY A 56 36.11 -2.05 -18.17
N THR A 57 36.38 -3.33 -18.05
CA THR A 57 35.36 -4.38 -18.04
C THR A 57 34.35 -4.04 -16.96
N SER A 58 33.08 -3.77 -17.34
CA SER A 58 32.05 -3.42 -16.39
C SER A 58 31.80 -4.61 -15.45
N THR A 59 32.07 -4.41 -14.15
CA THR A 59 31.79 -5.38 -13.09
C THR A 59 30.37 -5.28 -12.57
N VAL A 60 29.89 -6.35 -11.92
CA VAL A 60 28.63 -6.43 -11.21
C VAL A 60 28.87 -7.13 -9.87
N ASP A 61 28.24 -6.60 -8.82
CA ASP A 61 28.27 -7.18 -7.49
C ASP A 61 27.15 -8.19 -7.31
N ILE A 62 27.49 -9.44 -7.01
CA ILE A 62 26.57 -10.56 -6.93
C ILE A 62 26.73 -11.34 -5.64
N VAL A 63 25.62 -11.90 -5.15
CA VAL A 63 25.60 -12.93 -4.12
C VAL A 63 25.39 -14.28 -4.80
N VAL A 64 26.35 -15.19 -4.61
CA VAL A 64 26.31 -16.56 -5.14
C VAL A 64 25.94 -17.51 -4.01
N GLN A 65 24.88 -18.25 -4.17
CA GLN A 65 24.46 -19.33 -3.27
C GLN A 65 24.92 -20.68 -3.84
N TYR A 66 25.46 -21.54 -3.00
CA TYR A 66 25.98 -22.84 -3.37
C TYR A 66 25.09 -23.97 -2.82
N LYS A 67 25.01 -25.10 -3.54
CA LYS A 67 24.32 -26.31 -3.08
C LYS A 67 25.03 -26.96 -1.88
N THR A 68 26.36 -26.94 -1.90
CA THR A 68 27.21 -27.36 -0.80
C THR A 68 28.08 -26.18 -0.35
N ALA A 69 28.61 -26.20 0.86
CA ALA A 69 29.48 -25.12 1.32
C ALA A 69 30.67 -24.94 0.34
N PRO A 70 30.92 -23.70 -0.13
CA PRO A 70 32.00 -23.45 -1.09
C PRO A 70 33.34 -23.70 -0.46
N THR A 71 34.25 -24.27 -1.26
CA THR A 71 35.62 -24.54 -0.90
C THR A 71 36.56 -23.54 -1.56
N SER A 72 37.88 -23.67 -1.28
CA SER A 72 38.90 -22.84 -1.94
C SER A 72 38.88 -22.96 -3.47
N ALA A 73 38.43 -24.10 -4.00
CA ALA A 73 38.33 -24.32 -5.44
C ALA A 73 37.26 -23.46 -6.10
N GLU A 74 36.09 -23.30 -5.47
CA GLU A 74 35.06 -22.41 -5.96
C GLU A 74 35.50 -20.95 -5.93
N TYR A 75 36.18 -20.52 -4.88
CA TYR A 75 36.73 -19.16 -4.81
C TYR A 75 37.77 -18.89 -5.89
N GLN A 76 38.66 -19.87 -6.14
CA GLN A 76 39.66 -19.78 -7.21
C GLN A 76 39.01 -19.72 -8.60
N THR A 77 37.92 -20.44 -8.81
CA THR A 77 37.15 -20.39 -10.06
C THR A 77 36.67 -18.99 -10.34
N VAL A 78 36.08 -18.31 -9.35
CA VAL A 78 35.62 -16.91 -9.50
C VAL A 78 36.79 -15.97 -9.78
N THR A 79 37.90 -16.14 -9.06
CA THR A 79 39.11 -15.31 -9.24
C THR A 79 39.73 -15.50 -10.63
N SER A 80 39.78 -16.72 -11.15
CA SER A 80 40.31 -17.00 -12.50
C SER A 80 39.48 -16.37 -13.61
N LEU A 81 38.21 -16.07 -13.36
CA LEU A 81 37.32 -15.33 -14.26
C LEU A 81 37.39 -13.81 -14.08
N GLY A 82 38.37 -13.32 -13.31
CA GLY A 82 38.56 -11.90 -13.04
C GLY A 82 37.64 -11.34 -11.94
N GLY A 83 36.97 -12.20 -11.17
CA GLY A 83 36.15 -11.79 -10.04
C GLY A 83 36.98 -11.66 -8.76
N THR A 84 36.45 -10.85 -7.83
CA THR A 84 37.01 -10.64 -6.49
C THR A 84 36.03 -11.13 -5.44
N LEU A 85 36.51 -11.95 -4.50
CA LEU A 85 35.73 -12.32 -3.32
C LEU A 85 35.68 -11.14 -2.36
N VAL A 86 34.47 -10.69 -2.03
CA VAL A 86 34.23 -9.59 -1.09
C VAL A 86 33.99 -10.16 0.32
N THR A 87 33.06 -11.13 0.45
CA THR A 87 32.71 -11.72 1.76
C THR A 87 32.24 -13.16 1.62
N GLN A 88 32.58 -14.01 2.58
CA GLN A 88 32.07 -15.37 2.73
C GLN A 88 30.98 -15.40 3.80
N TYR A 89 29.91 -16.20 3.56
CA TYR A 89 28.81 -16.40 4.50
C TYR A 89 28.73 -17.87 4.89
N GLY A 90 29.26 -18.22 6.06
CA GLY A 90 29.29 -19.62 6.51
C GLY A 90 27.92 -20.23 6.81
N ALA A 91 27.00 -19.43 7.34
CA ALA A 91 25.67 -19.92 7.75
C ALA A 91 24.74 -20.22 6.56
N VAL A 92 24.92 -19.56 5.41
CA VAL A 92 23.98 -19.64 4.28
C VAL A 92 24.59 -20.22 3.01
N LYS A 93 25.77 -20.87 3.10
CA LYS A 93 26.48 -21.47 1.96
C LYS A 93 26.60 -20.52 0.77
N ALA A 94 26.94 -19.25 1.01
CA ALA A 94 26.98 -18.23 -0.01
C ALA A 94 28.23 -17.37 0.10
N ALA A 95 28.51 -16.61 -0.96
CA ALA A 95 29.55 -15.59 -0.94
C ALA A 95 29.17 -14.40 -1.82
N HIS A 96 29.65 -13.22 -1.42
CA HIS A 96 29.53 -11.98 -2.18
C HIS A 96 30.79 -11.79 -3.01
N TYR A 97 30.60 -11.52 -4.29
CA TYR A 97 31.68 -11.26 -5.25
C TYR A 97 31.39 -10.00 -6.06
N SER A 98 32.48 -9.32 -6.46
CA SER A 98 32.48 -8.38 -7.58
C SER A 98 33.05 -9.09 -8.80
N VAL A 99 32.29 -9.26 -9.87
CA VAL A 99 32.68 -10.03 -11.05
C VAL A 99 32.50 -9.26 -12.34
N PRO A 100 33.31 -9.49 -13.39
CA PRO A 100 33.01 -9.02 -14.72
C PRO A 100 31.65 -9.56 -15.19
N LYS A 101 30.84 -8.76 -15.85
CA LYS A 101 29.54 -9.19 -16.38
C LYS A 101 29.63 -10.44 -17.26
N SER A 102 30.71 -10.57 -18.02
CA SER A 102 31.03 -11.73 -18.86
C SER A 102 31.24 -13.04 -18.07
N ALA A 103 31.67 -12.95 -16.82
CA ALA A 103 31.92 -14.12 -15.97
C ALA A 103 30.61 -14.78 -15.47
N VAL A 104 29.49 -14.02 -15.37
CA VAL A 104 28.24 -14.50 -14.79
C VAL A 104 27.68 -15.70 -15.55
N GLN A 105 27.76 -15.71 -16.86
CA GLN A 105 27.28 -16.84 -17.67
C GLN A 105 28.10 -18.12 -17.45
N THR A 106 29.41 -17.99 -17.31
CA THR A 106 30.30 -19.13 -17.01
C THR A 106 30.03 -19.66 -15.59
N LEU A 107 29.86 -18.76 -14.63
CA LEU A 107 29.51 -19.14 -13.26
C LEU A 107 28.14 -19.84 -13.18
N ALA A 108 27.17 -19.40 -13.95
CA ALA A 108 25.86 -20.01 -14.00
C ALA A 108 25.84 -21.46 -14.51
N ALA A 109 26.86 -21.83 -15.29
CA ALA A 109 27.07 -23.22 -15.74
C ALA A 109 27.68 -24.13 -14.68
N ASN A 110 28.18 -23.58 -13.55
CA ASN A 110 28.79 -24.39 -12.49
C ASN A 110 27.70 -25.19 -11.74
N PRO A 111 27.81 -26.53 -11.69
CA PRO A 111 26.78 -27.39 -11.10
C PRO A 111 26.62 -27.21 -9.58
N ASN A 112 27.63 -26.69 -8.87
CA ASN A 112 27.57 -26.43 -7.44
C ASN A 112 26.85 -25.08 -7.12
N ILE A 113 26.68 -24.19 -8.10
CA ILE A 113 25.97 -22.94 -7.89
C ILE A 113 24.46 -23.23 -7.90
N ALA A 114 23.80 -22.90 -6.78
CA ALA A 114 22.36 -23.03 -6.61
C ALA A 114 21.63 -21.83 -7.22
N TYR A 115 22.11 -20.62 -6.93
CA TYR A 115 21.49 -19.38 -7.39
C TYR A 115 22.46 -18.20 -7.35
N MET A 116 22.26 -17.24 -8.25
CA MET A 116 23.00 -15.98 -8.28
C MET A 116 22.02 -14.81 -8.36
N SER A 117 22.28 -13.79 -7.55
CA SER A 117 21.48 -12.55 -7.56
C SER A 117 22.39 -11.32 -7.44
N LEU A 118 21.89 -10.16 -7.84
CA LEU A 118 22.57 -8.90 -7.51
C LEU A 118 22.75 -8.78 -5.99
N ASN A 119 23.84 -8.15 -5.56
CA ASN A 119 23.95 -7.63 -4.20
C ASN A 119 23.09 -6.37 -4.09
N ARG A 120 21.85 -6.57 -3.71
CA ARG A 120 20.84 -5.51 -3.66
C ARG A 120 21.04 -4.63 -2.44
N PRO A 121 20.92 -3.30 -2.56
CA PRO A 121 20.92 -2.43 -1.39
C PRO A 121 19.69 -2.74 -0.53
N VAL A 122 19.91 -3.02 0.75
CA VAL A 122 18.85 -3.15 1.76
C VAL A 122 18.73 -1.82 2.48
N LYS A 123 17.55 -1.19 2.42
CA LYS A 123 17.27 0.07 3.11
C LYS A 123 16.16 -0.15 4.12
N GLY A 124 16.18 0.62 5.21
CA GLY A 124 15.07 0.64 6.17
C GLY A 124 13.79 1.17 5.53
N MET A 125 12.66 0.47 5.72
CA MET A 125 11.44 0.65 4.91
C MET A 125 10.64 1.92 5.23
N LEU A 126 10.71 2.49 6.46
CA LEU A 126 10.02 3.76 6.74
C LEU A 126 10.65 4.95 5.98
N ASN A 127 11.96 4.90 5.74
CA ASN A 127 12.62 5.88 4.87
C ASN A 127 12.14 5.79 3.43
N ILE A 128 11.83 4.58 2.95
CA ILE A 128 11.23 4.35 1.64
C ILE A 128 9.82 4.94 1.65
N THR A 129 8.96 4.59 2.61
CA THR A 129 7.60 5.11 2.74
C THR A 129 7.55 6.63 2.68
N ALA A 130 8.37 7.32 3.50
CA ALA A 130 8.42 8.77 3.55
C ALA A 130 8.89 9.39 2.22
N ALA A 131 9.85 8.78 1.55
CA ALA A 131 10.36 9.25 0.26
C ALA A 131 9.36 8.97 -0.88
N THR A 132 8.71 7.81 -0.89
CA THR A 132 7.71 7.41 -1.90
C THR A 132 6.52 8.38 -1.91
N VAL A 133 6.04 8.82 -0.74
CA VAL A 133 4.94 9.80 -0.65
C VAL A 133 5.41 11.25 -0.60
N HIS A 134 6.72 11.52 -0.72
CA HIS A 134 7.33 12.85 -0.70
C HIS A 134 7.14 13.63 0.63
N SER A 135 7.00 12.96 1.78
CA SER A 135 6.89 13.65 3.07
C SER A 135 8.21 14.30 3.51
N ASN A 136 9.35 13.74 3.11
CA ASN A 136 10.68 14.32 3.33
C ASN A 136 10.82 15.71 2.67
N ILE A 137 10.13 15.93 1.55
CA ILE A 137 10.09 17.22 0.84
C ILE A 137 9.23 18.23 1.62
N ALA A 138 8.15 17.78 2.27
CA ALA A 138 7.29 18.64 3.07
C ALA A 138 8.08 19.41 4.15
N LYS A 139 8.96 18.71 4.88
CA LYS A 139 9.81 19.33 5.90
C LYS A 139 10.93 20.16 5.28
N SER A 140 11.67 19.61 4.32
CA SER A 140 12.90 20.23 3.79
C SER A 140 12.65 21.49 2.96
N GLN A 141 11.56 21.51 2.16
CA GLN A 141 11.26 22.63 1.26
C GLN A 141 10.16 23.57 1.78
N TYR A 142 9.23 23.06 2.59
CA TYR A 142 8.05 23.82 3.00
C TYR A 142 7.98 24.06 4.52
N GLY A 143 8.89 23.47 5.31
CA GLY A 143 8.89 23.60 6.78
C GLY A 143 7.69 22.92 7.46
N LEU A 144 7.02 21.99 6.78
CA LEU A 144 5.84 21.30 7.28
C LEU A 144 6.25 19.95 7.89
N ASP A 145 5.95 19.76 9.17
CA ASP A 145 6.33 18.59 9.95
C ASP A 145 5.26 18.17 10.98
N GLY A 146 4.06 18.75 10.89
CA GLY A 146 2.93 18.48 11.76
C GLY A 146 2.88 19.33 13.04
N THR A 147 3.84 20.25 13.24
CA THR A 147 3.87 21.11 14.42
C THR A 147 2.53 21.80 14.66
N GLY A 148 2.02 21.72 15.90
CA GLY A 148 0.79 22.36 16.33
C GLY A 148 -0.49 21.57 16.02
N ILE A 149 -0.41 20.44 15.31
CA ILE A 149 -1.56 19.58 14.99
C ILE A 149 -1.61 18.38 15.94
N GLY A 150 -2.78 18.14 16.53
CA GLY A 150 -3.06 16.94 17.33
C GLY A 150 -3.64 15.83 16.46
N ILE A 151 -3.09 14.63 16.60
CA ILE A 151 -3.57 13.41 15.93
C ILE A 151 -4.00 12.42 17.02
N ALA A 152 -5.28 12.05 17.05
CA ALA A 152 -5.78 11.00 17.93
C ALA A 152 -5.50 9.63 17.29
N VAL A 153 -4.70 8.82 17.97
CA VAL A 153 -4.39 7.43 17.63
C VAL A 153 -5.31 6.55 18.45
N ILE A 154 -6.36 6.03 17.83
CA ILE A 154 -7.34 5.12 18.45
C ILE A 154 -6.93 3.70 18.07
N ASP A 155 -6.22 3.01 18.98
CA ASP A 155 -5.54 1.75 18.70
C ASP A 155 -5.27 0.95 19.98
N SER A 156 -4.25 0.08 20.01
CA SER A 156 -3.85 -0.74 21.16
C SER A 156 -3.07 0.02 22.25
N GLY A 157 -2.90 1.33 22.09
CA GLY A 157 -2.09 2.18 22.95
C GLY A 157 -0.76 2.57 22.34
N ILE A 158 0.07 3.31 23.09
CA ILE A 158 1.42 3.72 22.69
C ILE A 158 2.38 3.48 23.84
N VAL A 159 3.57 2.94 23.57
CA VAL A 159 4.66 2.85 24.55
C VAL A 159 5.32 4.23 24.65
N SER A 160 4.82 5.04 25.57
CA SER A 160 5.19 6.47 25.71
C SER A 160 6.62 6.70 26.19
N SER A 161 7.30 5.69 26.74
CA SER A 161 8.69 5.79 27.20
C SER A 161 9.72 5.78 26.07
N LEU A 162 9.32 5.51 24.82
CA LEU A 162 10.21 5.47 23.68
C LEU A 162 10.67 6.88 23.30
N LYS A 163 11.97 7.02 23.06
CA LYS A 163 12.58 8.30 22.68
C LYS A 163 12.07 8.85 21.35
N ASP A 164 11.53 7.98 20.50
CA ASP A 164 10.94 8.32 19.20
C ASP A 164 9.77 9.31 19.33
N PHE A 165 9.07 9.28 20.45
CA PHE A 165 7.93 10.17 20.69
C PHE A 165 8.27 11.40 21.53
N GLY A 166 9.34 11.37 22.32
CA GLY A 166 9.72 12.46 23.21
C GLY A 166 8.56 12.86 24.15
N SER A 167 8.25 14.17 24.21
CA SER A 167 7.12 14.73 24.98
C SER A 167 5.84 14.91 24.16
N ARG A 168 5.76 14.35 22.94
CA ARG A 168 4.66 14.61 22.00
C ARG A 168 3.42 13.76 22.22
N ILE A 169 3.45 12.78 23.12
CA ILE A 169 2.24 12.13 23.60
C ILE A 169 1.65 13.02 24.69
N VAL A 170 0.74 13.89 24.29
CA VAL A 170 0.24 15.00 25.15
C VAL A 170 -1.03 14.62 25.93
N TYR A 171 -1.66 13.50 25.59
CA TYR A 171 -2.82 12.95 26.27
C TYR A 171 -2.82 11.43 26.12
N SER A 172 -3.30 10.69 27.16
CA SER A 172 -3.46 9.24 27.12
C SER A 172 -4.68 8.82 27.91
N GLN A 173 -5.53 7.96 27.32
CA GLN A 173 -6.68 7.36 27.99
C GLN A 173 -6.88 5.92 27.49
N ASN A 174 -7.35 5.05 28.40
CA ASN A 174 -7.71 3.67 28.10
C ASN A 174 -9.22 3.48 28.27
N PHE A 175 -9.89 2.86 27.30
CA PHE A 175 -11.33 2.61 27.28
C PHE A 175 -11.70 1.16 27.62
N ILE A 176 -10.71 0.28 27.81
CA ILE A 176 -10.88 -1.15 28.12
C ILE A 176 -10.19 -1.58 29.41
N GLY A 177 -9.64 -0.63 30.17
CA GLY A 177 -8.93 -0.88 31.43
C GLY A 177 -8.33 0.38 32.01
N SER A 178 -7.29 0.27 32.84
CA SER A 178 -6.70 1.40 33.56
C SER A 178 -5.42 1.98 32.93
N ASN A 179 -4.69 1.19 32.14
CA ASN A 179 -3.39 1.59 31.59
C ASN A 179 -3.47 1.78 30.07
N ALA A 180 -3.10 2.97 29.57
CA ALA A 180 -3.10 3.30 28.16
C ALA A 180 -1.80 2.89 27.42
N THR A 181 -0.84 2.27 28.11
CA THR A 181 0.36 1.73 27.47
C THR A 181 0.02 0.57 26.56
N ASP A 182 0.62 0.53 25.38
CA ASP A 182 0.47 -0.55 24.43
C ASP A 182 0.97 -1.89 25.01
N GLN A 183 0.20 -2.94 24.83
CA GLN A 183 0.56 -4.31 25.20
C GLN A 183 0.61 -5.23 23.99
N PHE A 184 -0.08 -4.86 22.90
CA PHE A 184 -0.14 -5.61 21.66
C PHE A 184 1.03 -5.27 20.74
N GLY A 185 1.30 -3.97 20.53
CA GLY A 185 2.39 -3.45 19.70
C GLY A 185 1.92 -2.71 18.43
N HIS A 186 0.68 -2.93 18.01
CA HIS A 186 0.14 -2.35 16.79
C HIS A 186 0.05 -0.81 16.87
N GLY A 187 -0.54 -0.28 17.94
CA GLY A 187 -0.71 1.17 18.10
C GLY A 187 0.61 1.93 18.22
N THR A 188 1.64 1.32 18.85
CA THR A 188 2.98 1.92 18.88
C THR A 188 3.60 1.97 17.50
N HIS A 189 3.42 0.92 16.68
CA HIS A 189 3.90 0.89 15.31
C HIS A 189 3.20 1.94 14.43
N VAL A 190 1.89 2.04 14.53
CA VAL A 190 1.05 3.06 13.86
C VAL A 190 1.48 4.46 14.25
N ALA A 191 1.65 4.73 15.56
CA ALA A 191 2.13 6.02 16.06
C ALA A 191 3.53 6.37 15.55
N GLY A 192 4.40 5.37 15.37
CA GLY A 192 5.72 5.56 14.78
C GLY A 192 5.67 5.99 13.32
N ILE A 193 4.79 5.40 12.50
CA ILE A 193 4.58 5.83 11.10
C ILE A 193 4.07 7.27 11.06
N LEU A 194 3.15 7.64 11.96
CA LEU A 194 2.64 9.00 12.07
C LEU A 194 3.72 9.99 12.45
N GLY A 195 4.42 9.73 13.56
CA GLY A 195 5.14 10.79 14.24
C GLY A 195 6.44 10.38 14.94
N ALA A 196 7.10 9.26 14.61
CA ALA A 196 8.43 9.00 15.16
C ALA A 196 9.40 10.12 14.79
N ASN A 197 10.19 10.62 15.77
CA ASN A 197 11.16 11.69 15.56
C ASN A 197 12.36 11.53 16.50
N LEU A 198 13.10 10.45 16.34
CA LEU A 198 14.36 10.26 17.06
C LEU A 198 15.45 11.08 16.39
N PRO A 199 16.09 12.06 17.06
CA PRO A 199 17.19 12.83 16.49
C PRO A 199 18.32 11.91 15.98
N GLY A 200 18.68 12.04 14.71
CA GLY A 200 19.66 11.14 14.06
C GLY A 200 19.13 9.73 13.79
N GLY A 201 17.86 9.46 14.06
CA GLY A 201 17.24 8.17 13.79
C GLY A 201 17.00 7.91 12.31
N THR A 202 16.98 6.65 11.94
CA THR A 202 16.76 6.19 10.56
C THR A 202 15.28 6.29 10.16
N TYR A 203 14.37 6.12 11.12
CA TYR A 203 12.93 6.01 10.87
C TYR A 203 12.22 7.24 11.40
N ILE A 204 11.87 8.15 10.50
CA ILE A 204 11.16 9.40 10.80
C ILE A 204 9.73 9.29 10.27
N GLY A 205 8.76 9.61 11.11
CA GLY A 205 7.34 9.59 10.75
C GLY A 205 6.96 10.65 9.71
N ILE A 206 5.74 10.55 9.19
CA ILE A 206 5.22 11.45 8.15
C ILE A 206 5.03 12.86 8.67
N ALA A 207 4.52 13.02 9.91
CA ALA A 207 4.32 14.29 10.60
C ALA A 207 5.11 14.29 11.95
N PRO A 208 6.46 14.34 11.89
CA PRO A 208 7.32 13.99 13.00
C PRO A 208 7.22 14.95 14.22
N ASN A 209 6.59 16.11 14.08
CA ASN A 209 6.37 17.06 15.17
C ASN A 209 4.88 17.24 15.55
N ALA A 210 3.99 16.39 15.02
CA ALA A 210 2.60 16.37 15.48
C ALA A 210 2.49 15.92 16.93
N ASN A 211 1.50 16.44 17.65
CA ASN A 211 1.10 15.97 18.97
C ASN A 211 0.27 14.69 18.83
N LEU A 212 0.57 13.68 19.63
CA LEU A 212 -0.13 12.41 19.64
C LEU A 212 -1.07 12.34 20.85
N ILE A 213 -2.32 11.97 20.60
CA ILE A 213 -3.34 11.71 21.60
C ILE A 213 -3.58 10.21 21.59
N ASN A 214 -3.11 9.52 22.62
CA ASN A 214 -3.14 8.08 22.76
C ASN A 214 -4.49 7.64 23.36
N LEU A 215 -5.34 7.03 22.56
CA LEU A 215 -6.67 6.53 22.97
C LEU A 215 -6.70 5.01 22.77
N ARG A 216 -6.40 4.28 23.84
CA ARG A 216 -6.33 2.83 23.79
C ARG A 216 -7.71 2.20 23.82
N VAL A 217 -8.03 1.44 22.78
CA VAL A 217 -9.28 0.66 22.64
C VAL A 217 -9.04 -0.82 22.39
N LEU A 218 -7.86 -1.23 21.88
CA LEU A 218 -7.53 -2.65 21.63
C LEU A 218 -6.77 -3.25 22.83
N ASP A 219 -7.10 -4.47 23.17
CA ASP A 219 -6.45 -5.23 24.23
C ASP A 219 -5.07 -5.79 23.82
N GLN A 220 -4.49 -6.66 24.64
CA GLN A 220 -3.21 -7.31 24.34
C GLN A 220 -3.26 -8.34 23.19
N ASN A 221 -4.44 -8.66 22.69
CA ASN A 221 -4.65 -9.56 21.54
C ASN A 221 -5.07 -8.78 20.28
N GLY A 222 -5.16 -7.43 20.35
CA GLY A 222 -5.63 -6.59 19.26
C GLY A 222 -7.15 -6.58 19.10
N ALA A 223 -7.91 -7.00 20.11
CA ALA A 223 -9.37 -7.07 20.08
C ALA A 223 -10.04 -5.88 20.78
N SER A 224 -11.25 -5.53 20.32
CA SER A 224 -12.05 -4.42 20.87
C SER A 224 -13.55 -4.66 20.72
N THR A 225 -14.33 -3.66 21.13
CA THR A 225 -15.77 -3.56 20.90
C THR A 225 -16.10 -2.20 20.29
N ASP A 226 -17.21 -2.11 19.53
CA ASP A 226 -17.69 -0.84 18.98
C ASP A 226 -17.83 0.24 20.05
N SER A 227 -18.35 -0.13 21.23
CA SER A 227 -18.56 0.82 22.34
C SER A 227 -17.26 1.47 22.83
N ALA A 228 -16.15 0.73 22.88
CA ALA A 228 -14.85 1.27 23.29
C ALA A 228 -14.31 2.25 22.21
N VAL A 229 -14.46 1.91 20.94
CA VAL A 229 -14.03 2.76 19.83
C VAL A 229 -14.88 4.04 19.75
N ILE A 230 -16.20 3.92 19.88
CA ILE A 230 -17.13 5.06 19.91
C ILE A 230 -16.80 6.00 21.07
N ALA A 231 -16.53 5.48 22.28
CA ALA A 231 -16.15 6.30 23.42
C ALA A 231 -14.81 7.03 23.21
N ALA A 232 -13.86 6.41 22.50
CA ALA A 232 -12.61 7.06 22.15
C ALA A 232 -12.80 8.17 21.11
N ILE A 233 -13.66 7.96 20.11
CA ILE A 233 -14.02 8.98 19.11
C ILE A 233 -14.71 10.17 19.80
N ASP A 234 -15.68 9.91 20.70
CA ASP A 234 -16.34 10.97 21.47
C ASP A 234 -15.34 11.79 22.28
N THR A 235 -14.39 11.12 22.94
CA THR A 235 -13.30 11.78 23.67
C THR A 235 -12.43 12.64 22.71
N ALA A 236 -12.09 12.15 21.53
CA ALA A 236 -11.33 12.92 20.54
C ALA A 236 -12.09 14.17 20.09
N ILE A 237 -13.41 14.07 19.91
CA ILE A 237 -14.28 15.23 19.61
C ILE A 237 -14.24 16.24 20.75
N GLN A 238 -14.39 15.81 22.01
CA GLN A 238 -14.32 16.69 23.18
C GLN A 238 -12.96 17.40 23.30
N LEU A 239 -11.87 16.66 23.05
CA LEU A 239 -10.51 17.22 23.08
C LEU A 239 -10.26 18.23 21.95
N SER A 240 -10.96 18.12 20.81
CA SER A 240 -10.81 19.04 19.68
C SER A 240 -11.25 20.46 20.01
N TYR A 241 -12.21 20.63 20.92
CA TYR A 241 -12.64 21.94 21.43
C TYR A 241 -11.65 22.58 22.40
N THR A 242 -10.62 21.83 22.79
CA THR A 242 -9.57 22.32 23.69
C THR A 242 -8.33 22.70 22.88
N TRP A 243 -8.10 23.98 22.74
CA TRP A 243 -6.97 24.51 21.95
C TRP A 243 -5.60 23.89 22.31
N LYS A 244 -5.42 23.45 23.56
CA LYS A 244 -4.21 22.80 24.05
C LYS A 244 -3.85 21.55 23.26
N TYR A 245 -4.83 20.76 22.85
CA TYR A 245 -4.62 19.49 22.14
C TYR A 245 -4.74 19.65 20.63
N ASN A 246 -5.55 20.61 20.17
CA ASN A 246 -5.81 20.92 18.76
C ASN A 246 -6.00 19.65 17.93
N VAL A 247 -6.88 18.75 18.37
CA VAL A 247 -7.17 17.48 17.69
C VAL A 247 -7.85 17.78 16.36
N ARG A 248 -7.14 17.53 15.29
CA ARG A 248 -7.58 17.82 13.92
C ARG A 248 -7.63 16.57 13.03
N VAL A 249 -7.03 15.46 13.49
CA VAL A 249 -6.99 14.19 12.77
C VAL A 249 -7.27 13.06 13.75
N ILE A 250 -8.09 12.09 13.32
CA ILE A 250 -8.26 10.78 13.97
C ILE A 250 -7.70 9.73 13.02
N ASN A 251 -6.83 8.85 13.52
CA ASN A 251 -6.33 7.67 12.85
C ASN A 251 -7.00 6.42 13.41
N LEU A 252 -7.70 5.67 12.55
CA LEU A 252 -8.35 4.40 12.85
C LEU A 252 -7.74 3.30 11.98
N SER A 253 -6.65 2.70 12.49
CA SER A 253 -6.02 1.53 11.87
C SER A 253 -6.68 0.24 12.35
N LEU A 254 -8.01 0.20 12.36
CA LEU A 254 -8.86 -0.89 12.83
C LEU A 254 -10.15 -0.96 12.01
N GLY A 255 -10.86 -2.07 12.12
CA GLY A 255 -12.15 -2.25 11.48
C GLY A 255 -12.79 -3.58 11.83
N ARG A 256 -14.00 -3.79 11.36
CA ARG A 256 -14.76 -5.03 11.45
C ARG A 256 -15.61 -5.25 10.18
N PRO A 257 -16.10 -6.46 9.92
CA PRO A 257 -17.04 -6.70 8.84
C PRO A 257 -18.26 -5.77 8.91
N VAL A 258 -18.81 -5.46 7.74
CA VAL A 258 -20.03 -4.62 7.61
C VAL A 258 -21.26 -5.49 7.78
N PHE A 259 -22.14 -5.12 8.71
CA PHE A 259 -23.37 -5.87 9.00
C PHE A 259 -24.65 -5.11 8.61
N GLU A 260 -24.53 -3.81 8.30
CA GLU A 260 -25.65 -2.91 8.05
C GLU A 260 -25.19 -1.71 7.22
N PRO A 261 -26.11 -0.97 6.56
CA PRO A 261 -25.77 0.29 5.90
C PRO A 261 -25.07 1.27 6.85
N ALA A 262 -24.11 2.04 6.34
CA ALA A 262 -23.33 3.03 7.11
C ALA A 262 -24.23 4.01 7.90
N ALA A 263 -25.37 4.39 7.32
CA ALA A 263 -26.32 5.28 7.99
C ALA A 263 -26.92 4.72 9.28
N TYR A 264 -26.89 3.41 9.49
CA TYR A 264 -27.42 2.75 10.69
C TYR A 264 -26.32 2.18 11.59
N ASP A 265 -25.09 2.03 11.09
CA ASP A 265 -23.94 1.53 11.83
C ASP A 265 -23.49 2.56 12.88
N PRO A 266 -23.55 2.25 14.20
CA PRO A 266 -23.18 3.20 15.25
C PRO A 266 -21.72 3.67 15.16
N LEU A 267 -20.82 2.82 14.65
CA LEU A 267 -19.42 3.17 14.48
C LEU A 267 -19.21 4.16 13.32
N CYS A 268 -19.93 3.96 12.21
CA CYS A 268 -19.99 4.92 11.11
C CYS A 268 -20.58 6.25 11.57
N GLN A 269 -21.68 6.23 12.32
CA GLN A 269 -22.27 7.45 12.87
C GLN A 269 -21.28 8.22 13.77
N ALA A 270 -20.47 7.54 14.57
CA ALA A 270 -19.47 8.18 15.43
C ALA A 270 -18.38 8.87 14.62
N VAL A 271 -17.84 8.23 13.57
CA VAL A 271 -16.83 8.83 12.71
C VAL A 271 -17.37 10.00 11.89
N GLU A 272 -18.65 9.93 11.47
CA GLU A 272 -19.34 11.03 10.81
C GLU A 272 -19.49 12.24 11.74
N GLN A 273 -19.82 12.03 13.04
CA GLN A 273 -19.87 13.13 14.00
C GLN A 273 -18.50 13.78 14.21
N ALA A 274 -17.41 13.00 14.25
CA ALA A 274 -16.06 13.57 14.29
C ALA A 274 -15.75 14.41 13.05
N TRP A 275 -16.15 13.92 11.86
CA TRP A 275 -16.02 14.67 10.60
C TRP A 275 -16.75 16.00 10.64
N ARG A 276 -18.01 15.99 11.11
CA ARG A 276 -18.85 17.19 11.29
C ARG A 276 -18.30 18.15 12.35
N ALA A 277 -17.58 17.63 13.35
CA ALA A 277 -16.86 18.45 14.34
C ALA A 277 -15.58 19.11 13.78
N GLY A 278 -15.23 18.90 12.51
CA GLY A 278 -14.07 19.50 11.85
C GLY A 278 -12.79 18.67 11.99
N ILE A 279 -12.90 17.37 12.32
CA ILE A 279 -11.77 16.47 12.47
C ILE A 279 -11.69 15.56 11.22
N VAL A 280 -10.54 15.51 10.59
CA VAL A 280 -10.26 14.56 9.49
C VAL A 280 -10.17 13.15 10.08
N VAL A 281 -11.04 12.25 9.65
CA VAL A 281 -11.01 10.83 10.07
C VAL A 281 -10.43 9.99 8.95
N VAL A 282 -9.37 9.24 9.25
CA VAL A 282 -8.68 8.36 8.29
C VAL A 282 -8.78 6.92 8.80
N VAL A 283 -9.26 6.02 7.94
CA VAL A 283 -9.63 4.65 8.31
C VAL A 283 -8.98 3.64 7.37
N ALA A 284 -8.55 2.50 7.90
CA ALA A 284 -8.07 1.37 7.11
C ALA A 284 -9.21 0.75 6.28
N ALA A 285 -8.91 0.37 5.04
CA ALA A 285 -9.89 -0.26 4.16
C ALA A 285 -10.29 -1.69 4.60
N GLY A 286 -9.36 -2.39 5.26
CA GLY A 286 -9.43 -3.82 5.57
C GLY A 286 -8.38 -4.62 4.81
N ASN A 287 -8.19 -5.89 5.19
CA ASN A 287 -7.13 -6.74 4.63
C ASN A 287 -7.69 -8.03 3.97
N GLU A 288 -8.94 -8.01 3.56
CA GLU A 288 -9.68 -9.15 3.00
C GLU A 288 -9.70 -9.15 1.45
N GLY A 289 -8.82 -8.36 0.80
CA GLY A 289 -8.73 -8.28 -0.66
C GLY A 289 -8.37 -9.59 -1.37
N ARG A 290 -7.97 -10.62 -0.62
CA ARG A 290 -7.74 -12.00 -1.10
C ARG A 290 -8.96 -12.91 -0.92
N ASP A 291 -10.00 -12.45 -0.26
CA ASP A 291 -11.22 -13.23 -0.13
C ASP A 291 -11.85 -13.44 -1.51
N ASN A 292 -12.00 -14.68 -1.87
CA ASN A 292 -12.63 -15.12 -3.10
C ASN A 292 -13.65 -16.24 -2.83
N SER A 293 -14.18 -16.27 -1.61
CA SER A 293 -15.09 -17.32 -1.15
C SER A 293 -16.38 -17.39 -1.98
N VAL A 294 -16.79 -16.27 -2.56
CA VAL A 294 -17.96 -16.16 -3.43
C VAL A 294 -17.60 -15.77 -4.88
N GLY A 295 -16.33 -15.81 -5.24
CA GLY A 295 -15.86 -15.61 -6.62
C GLY A 295 -15.68 -14.15 -7.06
N GLU A 296 -15.65 -13.19 -6.13
CA GLU A 296 -15.58 -11.75 -6.41
C GLU A 296 -14.17 -11.16 -6.35
N ASN A 297 -13.13 -11.96 -6.16
CA ASN A 297 -11.73 -11.52 -6.13
C ASN A 297 -11.44 -10.38 -5.13
N GLY A 298 -12.06 -10.44 -3.95
CA GLY A 298 -11.88 -9.47 -2.87
C GLY A 298 -12.62 -8.16 -3.05
N TYR A 299 -13.52 -8.04 -4.01
CA TYR A 299 -14.44 -6.91 -4.09
C TYR A 299 -15.55 -7.02 -3.03
N GLY A 300 -16.07 -5.88 -2.57
CA GLY A 300 -17.08 -5.84 -1.52
C GLY A 300 -16.53 -6.08 -0.11
N THR A 301 -15.23 -5.99 0.11
CA THR A 301 -14.56 -6.35 1.38
C THR A 301 -14.14 -5.15 2.24
N ILE A 302 -14.59 -3.93 1.92
CA ILE A 302 -14.31 -2.75 2.75
C ILE A 302 -14.97 -2.92 4.11
N ASN A 303 -14.19 -2.73 5.18
CA ASN A 303 -14.63 -2.88 6.57
C ASN A 303 -15.31 -1.61 7.12
N SER A 304 -16.13 -1.77 8.17
CA SER A 304 -16.62 -0.66 8.99
C SER A 304 -15.51 -0.22 9.98
N PRO A 305 -15.29 1.11 10.20
CA PRO A 305 -16.05 2.24 9.65
C PRO A 305 -15.49 2.80 8.32
N GLY A 306 -14.59 2.07 7.64
CA GLY A 306 -14.07 2.45 6.32
C GLY A 306 -15.13 2.53 5.22
N ASN A 307 -16.29 1.88 5.41
CA ASN A 307 -17.45 1.96 4.51
C ASN A 307 -18.22 3.28 4.63
N ASP A 308 -17.94 4.13 5.65
CA ASP A 308 -18.59 5.44 5.79
C ASP A 308 -18.20 6.38 4.64
N PRO A 309 -19.17 7.10 4.02
CA PRO A 309 -18.89 7.94 2.85
C PRO A 309 -18.10 9.21 3.15
N TYR A 310 -18.10 9.71 4.38
CA TYR A 310 -17.42 10.95 4.75
C TYR A 310 -15.93 10.73 4.96
N VAL A 311 -15.54 9.69 5.69
CA VAL A 311 -14.15 9.44 6.11
C VAL A 311 -13.22 9.20 4.92
N ILE A 312 -11.91 9.31 5.16
CA ILE A 312 -10.87 8.93 4.19
C ILE A 312 -10.50 7.47 4.42
N THR A 313 -10.91 6.59 3.53
CA THR A 313 -10.61 5.17 3.58
C THR A 313 -9.37 4.85 2.75
N VAL A 314 -8.42 4.12 3.33
CA VAL A 314 -7.07 3.96 2.77
C VAL A 314 -6.78 2.49 2.46
N GLY A 315 -6.46 2.20 1.19
CA GLY A 315 -5.91 0.93 0.74
C GLY A 315 -4.38 0.90 0.79
N ALA A 316 -3.78 -0.28 0.64
CA ALA A 316 -2.36 -0.50 0.82
C ALA A 316 -1.61 -0.79 -0.49
N MET A 317 -0.49 -0.08 -0.72
CA MET A 317 0.47 -0.33 -1.79
C MET A 317 1.73 -1.02 -1.27
N LYS A 318 2.38 -1.77 -2.16
CA LYS A 318 3.73 -2.32 -2.01
C LYS A 318 4.71 -1.40 -2.70
N THR A 319 5.77 -1.00 -2.01
CA THR A 319 6.81 -0.11 -2.57
C THR A 319 7.93 -0.85 -3.29
N GLU A 320 7.85 -2.17 -3.41
CA GLU A 320 8.88 -3.05 -3.99
C GLU A 320 10.31 -2.76 -3.47
N GLY A 321 10.42 -2.15 -2.28
CA GLY A 321 11.68 -1.77 -1.65
C GLY A 321 12.38 -0.57 -2.30
N THR A 322 11.70 0.19 -3.15
CA THR A 322 12.22 1.39 -3.82
C THR A 322 11.48 2.65 -3.38
N THR A 323 11.98 3.81 -3.77
CA THR A 323 11.30 5.11 -3.58
C THR A 323 10.58 5.57 -4.85
N THR A 324 10.68 4.77 -5.91
CA THR A 324 10.10 5.04 -7.22
C THR A 324 8.70 4.44 -7.27
N ARG A 325 7.69 5.24 -7.56
CA ARG A 325 6.28 4.79 -7.59
C ARG A 325 5.86 4.04 -8.85
N THR A 326 6.70 4.00 -9.88
CA THR A 326 6.36 3.35 -11.16
C THR A 326 6.46 1.83 -11.13
N ASP A 327 7.15 1.28 -10.15
CA ASP A 327 7.27 -0.15 -9.88
C ASP A 327 6.37 -0.61 -8.71
N ASP A 328 5.72 0.33 -8.02
CA ASP A 328 4.84 0.00 -6.89
C ASP A 328 3.59 -0.74 -7.36
N LEU A 329 3.18 -1.74 -6.59
CA LEU A 329 2.01 -2.55 -6.84
C LEU A 329 0.99 -2.44 -5.72
N ILE A 330 -0.29 -2.66 -6.05
CA ILE A 330 -1.31 -2.82 -5.01
C ILE A 330 -1.02 -4.09 -4.20
N ALA A 331 -1.12 -4.01 -2.88
CA ALA A 331 -1.03 -5.19 -2.04
C ALA A 331 -2.30 -6.05 -2.24
N SER A 332 -2.15 -7.32 -2.57
CA SER A 332 -3.28 -8.18 -2.93
C SER A 332 -4.30 -8.35 -1.81
N TYR A 333 -3.85 -8.19 -0.56
CA TYR A 333 -4.72 -8.24 0.61
C TYR A 333 -5.55 -6.96 0.82
N SER A 334 -5.20 -5.84 0.19
CA SER A 334 -5.95 -4.59 0.36
C SER A 334 -7.41 -4.77 -0.03
N SER A 335 -8.32 -4.53 0.92
CA SER A 335 -9.76 -4.62 0.70
C SER A 335 -10.21 -3.68 -0.42
N LYS A 336 -11.23 -4.11 -1.16
CA LYS A 336 -11.73 -3.46 -2.37
C LYS A 336 -13.23 -3.15 -2.23
N GLY A 337 -13.63 -2.00 -2.80
CA GLY A 337 -15.04 -1.65 -2.93
C GLY A 337 -15.77 -2.46 -4.03
N PRO A 338 -17.04 -2.07 -4.34
CA PRO A 338 -17.83 -1.09 -3.60
C PRO A 338 -18.14 -1.54 -2.16
N THR A 339 -18.59 -0.62 -1.29
CA THR A 339 -18.99 -1.01 0.06
C THR A 339 -20.23 -1.88 0.02
N LEU A 340 -20.35 -2.83 0.97
CA LEU A 340 -21.57 -3.61 1.14
C LEU A 340 -22.75 -2.69 1.50
N TYR A 341 -23.95 -3.04 1.09
CA TYR A 341 -25.22 -2.34 1.26
C TYR A 341 -25.33 -1.00 0.56
N ASP A 342 -24.40 -0.07 0.81
CA ASP A 342 -24.50 1.32 0.34
C ASP A 342 -23.85 1.56 -1.02
N HIS A 343 -22.98 0.66 -1.46
CA HIS A 343 -22.24 0.68 -2.73
C HIS A 343 -21.42 1.96 -2.95
N TYR A 344 -20.86 2.54 -1.87
CA TYR A 344 -19.94 3.65 -2.00
C TYR A 344 -18.65 3.20 -2.68
N VAL A 345 -18.09 4.12 -3.45
CA VAL A 345 -16.78 3.95 -4.07
C VAL A 345 -15.71 4.11 -2.99
N LYS A 346 -15.06 3.03 -2.64
CA LYS A 346 -13.95 2.92 -1.66
C LYS A 346 -12.89 1.94 -2.19
N PRO A 347 -11.60 2.05 -1.73
CA PRO A 347 -11.08 3.10 -0.84
C PRO A 347 -11.10 4.47 -1.51
N ASP A 348 -10.87 5.56 -0.76
CA ASP A 348 -10.75 6.91 -1.34
C ASP A 348 -9.39 7.12 -2.03
N LEU A 349 -8.34 6.54 -1.47
CA LEU A 349 -6.98 6.54 -2.05
C LEU A 349 -6.14 5.41 -1.45
N VAL A 350 -4.93 5.21 -2.01
CA VAL A 350 -3.97 4.22 -1.52
C VAL A 350 -2.67 4.87 -1.06
N ALA A 351 -1.96 4.22 -0.14
CA ALA A 351 -0.67 4.65 0.38
C ALA A 351 0.21 3.42 0.72
N PRO A 352 1.54 3.58 0.92
CA PRO A 352 2.41 2.47 1.29
C PRO A 352 1.94 1.79 2.57
N GLY A 353 1.73 0.47 2.50
CA GLY A 353 1.23 -0.32 3.62
C GLY A 353 1.87 -1.70 3.75
N ASN A 354 2.77 -2.08 2.83
CA ASN A 354 3.42 -3.40 2.83
C ASN A 354 4.88 -3.29 3.29
N LEU A 355 5.29 -4.19 4.20
CA LEU A 355 6.64 -4.25 4.77
C LEU A 355 7.10 -2.91 5.40
N VAL A 356 6.21 -2.19 6.03
CA VAL A 356 6.54 -0.91 6.66
C VAL A 356 7.27 -1.15 7.96
N VAL A 357 8.47 -0.59 8.09
CA VAL A 357 9.25 -0.63 9.33
C VAL A 357 8.91 0.57 10.20
N SER A 358 8.54 0.34 11.46
CA SER A 358 8.26 1.40 12.42
C SER A 358 8.62 0.98 13.85
N THR A 359 8.38 1.87 14.78
CA THR A 359 8.71 1.69 16.19
C THR A 359 7.79 0.65 16.83
N LEU A 360 8.38 -0.44 17.32
CA LEU A 360 7.73 -1.46 18.12
C LEU A 360 8.80 -2.17 18.96
N PRO A 361 8.86 -1.94 20.27
CA PRO A 361 9.89 -2.51 21.13
C PRO A 361 9.64 -4.00 21.41
N PRO A 362 10.69 -4.75 21.80
CA PRO A 362 10.56 -6.10 22.29
C PRO A 362 9.65 -6.18 23.53
N GLY A 363 9.06 -7.36 23.78
CA GLY A 363 8.27 -7.65 24.97
C GLY A 363 6.77 -7.42 24.81
N LEU A 364 6.32 -6.91 23.67
CA LEU A 364 4.89 -6.80 23.32
C LEU A 364 4.41 -8.07 22.61
N THR A 365 3.12 -8.29 22.58
CA THR A 365 2.53 -9.51 21.99
C THR A 365 3.05 -9.78 20.58
N LEU A 366 3.00 -8.79 19.70
CA LEU A 366 3.45 -8.95 18.30
C LEU A 366 4.96 -9.27 18.21
N SER A 367 5.80 -8.56 18.97
CA SER A 367 7.25 -8.81 18.92
C SER A 367 7.63 -10.19 19.49
N ASN A 368 6.85 -10.71 20.43
CA ASN A 368 7.06 -12.05 21.01
C ASN A 368 6.57 -13.16 20.06
N GLN A 369 5.43 -12.95 19.40
CA GLN A 369 4.87 -13.93 18.48
C GLN A 369 5.62 -14.00 17.14
N TYR A 370 6.14 -12.87 16.66
CA TYR A 370 6.78 -12.74 15.35
C TYR A 370 8.18 -12.13 15.42
N PRO A 371 9.11 -12.74 16.18
CA PRO A 371 10.45 -12.17 16.39
C PRO A 371 11.25 -11.97 15.11
N LYS A 372 10.93 -12.70 14.02
CA LYS A 372 11.57 -12.56 12.71
C LYS A 372 11.30 -11.22 12.03
N ASN A 373 10.22 -10.54 12.41
CA ASN A 373 9.87 -9.22 11.87
C ASN A 373 10.63 -8.09 12.58
N THR A 374 11.41 -8.38 13.62
CA THR A 374 12.31 -7.41 14.26
C THR A 374 13.45 -7.06 13.30
N VAL A 375 13.59 -5.78 12.99
CA VAL A 375 14.63 -5.24 12.11
C VAL A 375 15.90 -4.92 12.92
N SER A 376 15.76 -4.10 13.96
CA SER A 376 16.82 -3.76 14.91
C SER A 376 16.25 -3.03 16.14
N GLY A 377 16.72 -3.35 17.33
CA GLY A 377 16.35 -2.65 18.56
C GLY A 377 14.83 -2.57 18.76
N ASN A 378 14.27 -1.36 18.66
CA ASN A 378 12.86 -1.08 18.84
C ASN A 378 12.09 -0.97 17.51
N TYR A 379 12.61 -1.50 16.41
CA TYR A 379 11.99 -1.38 15.10
C TYR A 379 11.54 -2.74 14.56
N PHE A 380 10.36 -2.75 13.98
CA PHE A 380 9.64 -3.95 13.58
C PHE A 380 8.91 -3.73 12.25
N THR A 381 8.77 -4.77 11.45
CA THR A 381 8.10 -4.72 10.15
C THR A 381 6.67 -5.24 10.27
N LEU A 382 5.69 -4.46 9.82
CA LEU A 382 4.29 -4.87 9.66
C LEU A 382 3.79 -4.55 8.26
N SER A 383 2.72 -5.25 7.87
CA SER A 383 1.99 -5.03 6.64
C SER A 383 0.49 -4.95 6.92
N GLY A 384 -0.24 -4.15 6.14
CA GLY A 384 -1.68 -3.97 6.26
C GLY A 384 -2.13 -2.58 5.82
N THR A 385 -3.41 -2.43 5.53
CA THR A 385 -4.03 -1.11 5.35
C THR A 385 -3.91 -0.27 6.63
N SER A 386 -3.75 -0.93 7.78
CA SER A 386 -3.41 -0.31 9.07
C SER A 386 -2.08 0.47 9.05
N MET A 387 -1.12 0.12 8.19
CA MET A 387 0.16 0.84 8.03
C MET A 387 0.06 1.94 6.97
N ALA A 388 -0.83 1.81 6.00
CA ALA A 388 -1.14 2.84 5.01
C ALA A 388 -1.93 4.02 5.61
N THR A 389 -2.85 3.74 6.52
CA THR A 389 -3.71 4.74 7.18
C THR A 389 -2.93 5.84 7.89
N PRO A 390 -1.92 5.55 8.74
CA PRO A 390 -1.13 6.60 9.40
C PRO A 390 -0.29 7.44 8.43
N VAL A 391 0.07 6.92 7.25
CA VAL A 391 0.74 7.72 6.22
C VAL A 391 -0.18 8.83 5.72
N VAL A 392 -1.46 8.51 5.47
CA VAL A 392 -2.47 9.49 5.05
C VAL A 392 -2.86 10.42 6.19
N SER A 393 -2.96 9.93 7.43
CA SER A 393 -3.22 10.75 8.61
C SER A 393 -2.11 11.80 8.83
N GLY A 394 -0.86 11.41 8.65
CA GLY A 394 0.28 12.33 8.67
C GLY A 394 0.21 13.37 7.54
N ALA A 395 -0.15 12.97 6.33
CA ALA A 395 -0.35 13.88 5.20
C ALA A 395 -1.46 14.91 5.48
N ALA A 396 -2.56 14.48 6.07
CA ALA A 396 -3.65 15.37 6.50
C ALA A 396 -3.16 16.40 7.54
N ALA A 397 -2.34 15.98 8.50
CA ALA A 397 -1.76 16.87 9.49
C ALA A 397 -0.84 17.94 8.86
N LEU A 398 -0.01 17.56 7.88
CA LEU A 398 0.84 18.52 7.15
C LEU A 398 0.01 19.55 6.37
N LEU A 399 -1.09 19.11 5.73
CA LEU A 399 -2.01 20.03 5.03
C LEU A 399 -2.72 20.97 6.00
N LEU A 400 -3.13 20.50 7.16
CA LEU A 400 -3.77 21.31 8.21
C LEU A 400 -2.78 22.27 8.89
N GLN A 401 -1.51 21.90 9.02
CA GLN A 401 -0.46 22.82 9.45
C GLN A 401 -0.31 23.99 8.46
N LYS A 402 -0.30 23.68 7.16
CA LYS A 402 -0.23 24.70 6.10
C LYS A 402 -1.51 25.54 6.02
N ASN A 403 -2.67 24.94 6.21
CA ASN A 403 -3.98 25.54 6.02
C ASN A 403 -4.87 25.29 7.25
N PRO A 404 -4.65 25.99 8.39
CA PRO A 404 -5.30 25.68 9.66
C PRO A 404 -6.84 25.80 9.66
N LYS A 405 -7.40 26.53 8.70
CA LYS A 405 -8.85 26.75 8.56
C LYS A 405 -9.54 25.75 7.63
N TRP A 406 -8.79 24.83 7.04
CA TRP A 406 -9.40 23.85 6.14
C TRP A 406 -10.31 22.88 6.88
N THR A 407 -11.43 22.58 6.22
CA THR A 407 -12.37 21.55 6.67
C THR A 407 -11.87 20.15 6.30
N PRO A 408 -12.40 19.10 6.93
CA PRO A 408 -12.12 17.72 6.53
C PRO A 408 -12.37 17.46 5.05
N ASP A 409 -13.47 18.00 4.49
CA ASP A 409 -13.80 17.88 3.07
C ASP A 409 -12.72 18.49 2.18
N GLN A 410 -12.18 19.64 2.55
CA GLN A 410 -11.10 20.29 1.79
C GLN A 410 -9.81 19.49 1.81
N VAL A 411 -9.51 18.83 2.94
CA VAL A 411 -8.34 17.94 3.07
C VAL A 411 -8.55 16.69 2.23
N LYS A 412 -9.70 15.99 2.36
CA LYS A 412 -10.03 14.81 1.57
C LYS A 412 -9.95 15.10 0.08
N ALA A 413 -10.65 16.14 -0.36
CA ALA A 413 -10.67 16.57 -1.76
C ALA A 413 -9.24 16.85 -2.30
N ARG A 414 -8.40 17.53 -1.53
CA ARG A 414 -7.03 17.86 -1.94
C ARG A 414 -6.19 16.59 -2.08
N LEU A 415 -6.22 15.69 -1.10
CA LEU A 415 -5.46 14.44 -1.15
C LEU A 415 -5.88 13.58 -2.36
N MET A 416 -7.19 13.46 -2.61
CA MET A 416 -7.72 12.70 -3.73
C MET A 416 -7.40 13.35 -5.09
N ALA A 417 -7.55 14.67 -5.20
CA ALA A 417 -7.29 15.42 -6.43
C ALA A 417 -5.85 15.31 -6.91
N THR A 418 -4.91 15.32 -5.96
CA THR A 418 -3.47 15.34 -6.24
C THR A 418 -2.81 13.97 -6.19
N ALA A 419 -3.57 12.92 -5.85
CA ALA A 419 -3.09 11.54 -5.88
C ALA A 419 -2.62 11.16 -7.29
N THR A 420 -1.52 10.40 -7.38
CA THR A 420 -0.97 9.92 -8.66
C THR A 420 -1.88 8.84 -9.23
N LYS A 421 -2.18 8.93 -10.53
CA LYS A 421 -3.11 8.04 -11.24
C LYS A 421 -2.43 7.13 -12.26
N ASN A 422 -1.12 7.02 -12.17
CA ASN A 422 -0.33 6.21 -13.09
C ASN A 422 -0.12 4.80 -12.50
N PHE A 423 -0.91 3.84 -12.96
CA PHE A 423 -0.89 2.45 -12.53
C PHE A 423 -0.81 1.51 -13.72
N PRO A 424 -0.33 0.27 -13.54
CA PRO A 424 -0.55 -0.79 -14.53
C PRO A 424 -2.04 -1.13 -14.61
N THR A 425 -2.46 -1.87 -15.65
CA THR A 425 -3.86 -2.32 -15.76
C THR A 425 -4.22 -3.40 -14.74
N SER A 426 -3.25 -4.26 -14.44
CA SER A 426 -3.38 -5.33 -13.46
C SER A 426 -2.03 -5.75 -12.91
N SER A 427 -2.04 -6.44 -11.78
CA SER A 427 -0.88 -7.15 -11.21
C SER A 427 -1.30 -8.52 -10.70
N ILE A 428 -0.33 -9.40 -10.53
CA ILE A 428 -0.52 -10.74 -9.98
C ILE A 428 0.43 -10.90 -8.80
N ALA A 429 -0.14 -11.22 -7.64
CA ALA A 429 0.62 -11.63 -6.46
C ALA A 429 0.47 -13.15 -6.27
N VAL A 430 1.57 -13.81 -5.94
CA VAL A 430 1.56 -15.25 -5.64
C VAL A 430 1.89 -15.43 -4.16
N ASP A 431 1.02 -16.10 -3.45
CA ASP A 431 1.28 -16.50 -2.07
C ASP A 431 2.38 -17.56 -2.05
N ALA A 432 3.51 -17.23 -1.41
CA ALA A 432 4.69 -18.10 -1.41
C ALA A 432 4.47 -19.42 -0.64
N THR A 433 3.48 -19.46 0.26
CA THR A 433 3.18 -20.62 1.11
C THR A 433 2.22 -21.57 0.41
N THR A 434 1.18 -21.03 -0.22
CA THR A 434 0.08 -21.82 -0.82
C THR A 434 0.23 -21.97 -2.33
N GLY A 435 1.02 -21.12 -3.00
CA GLY A 435 1.13 -21.04 -4.46
C GLY A 435 -0.11 -20.45 -5.16
N VAL A 436 -1.07 -19.95 -4.39
CA VAL A 436 -2.29 -19.33 -4.94
C VAL A 436 -1.93 -17.96 -5.53
N SER A 437 -2.46 -17.70 -6.72
CA SER A 437 -2.29 -16.42 -7.42
C SER A 437 -3.51 -15.53 -7.22
N TYR A 438 -3.24 -14.27 -6.88
CA TYR A 438 -4.26 -13.22 -6.71
C TYR A 438 -4.08 -12.16 -7.77
N VAL A 439 -5.08 -11.98 -8.63
CA VAL A 439 -5.10 -10.94 -9.64
C VAL A 439 -5.75 -9.70 -9.06
N SER A 440 -5.11 -8.55 -9.22
CA SER A 440 -5.68 -7.25 -8.85
C SER A 440 -5.75 -6.36 -10.07
N TYR A 441 -6.91 -5.76 -10.33
CA TYR A 441 -7.12 -4.73 -11.34
C TYR A 441 -7.03 -3.35 -10.66
N TYR A 442 -6.42 -2.37 -11.37
CA TYR A 442 -6.24 -1.02 -10.83
C TYR A 442 -7.41 -0.13 -11.21
N ASP A 443 -8.57 -0.50 -10.74
CA ASP A 443 -9.81 0.25 -10.91
C ASP A 443 -10.11 1.14 -9.69
N THR A 444 -11.20 1.88 -9.77
CA THR A 444 -11.67 2.78 -8.71
C THR A 444 -11.93 2.09 -7.37
N TYR A 445 -12.34 0.83 -7.39
CA TYR A 445 -12.63 0.08 -6.17
C TYR A 445 -11.37 -0.49 -5.52
N THR A 446 -10.29 -0.54 -6.27
CA THR A 446 -8.98 -1.05 -5.81
C THR A 446 -8.06 0.09 -5.35
N VAL A 447 -7.98 1.18 -6.12
CA VAL A 447 -7.01 2.28 -5.85
C VAL A 447 -7.67 3.62 -5.53
N GLY A 448 -8.99 3.70 -5.55
CA GLY A 448 -9.71 4.96 -5.31
C GLY A 448 -9.31 6.06 -6.30
N ALA A 449 -9.08 7.26 -5.78
CA ALA A 449 -8.60 8.40 -6.55
C ALA A 449 -7.12 8.30 -6.94
N GLY A 450 -6.37 7.33 -6.39
CA GLY A 450 -4.97 7.11 -6.74
C GLY A 450 -4.02 7.01 -5.56
N TYR A 451 -2.73 7.08 -5.84
CA TYR A 451 -1.64 6.94 -4.87
C TYR A 451 -1.26 8.28 -4.25
N LEU A 452 -1.21 8.35 -2.93
CA LEU A 452 -0.89 9.56 -2.17
C LEU A 452 0.39 10.26 -2.67
N ASP A 453 0.30 11.56 -2.89
CA ASP A 453 1.43 12.44 -3.18
C ASP A 453 1.36 13.69 -2.30
N ILE A 454 2.16 13.71 -1.23
CA ILE A 454 2.16 14.81 -0.25
C ILE A 454 2.70 16.11 -0.88
N GLN A 455 3.72 16.03 -1.72
CA GLN A 455 4.26 17.23 -2.39
C GLN A 455 3.22 17.86 -3.31
N ALA A 456 2.56 17.05 -4.14
CA ALA A 456 1.48 17.53 -4.99
C ALA A 456 0.31 18.10 -4.18
N ALA A 457 -0.03 17.49 -3.03
CA ALA A 457 -1.07 17.99 -2.14
C ALA A 457 -0.71 19.33 -1.50
N ILE A 458 0.55 19.52 -1.12
CA ILE A 458 1.05 20.79 -0.56
C ILE A 458 1.08 21.89 -1.63
N THR A 459 1.51 21.59 -2.85
CA THR A 459 1.68 22.59 -3.92
C THR A 459 0.43 22.88 -4.70
N GLY A 460 -0.57 22.00 -4.66
CA GLY A 460 -1.84 22.20 -5.35
C GLY A 460 -2.53 23.51 -4.94
N THR A 461 -3.24 24.12 -5.87
CA THR A 461 -3.89 25.45 -5.67
C THR A 461 -5.40 25.36 -5.53
N GLN A 462 -6.03 24.27 -6.00
CA GLN A 462 -7.48 24.11 -5.96
C GLN A 462 -7.96 23.92 -4.52
N VAL A 463 -9.03 24.60 -4.16
CA VAL A 463 -9.70 24.47 -2.86
C VAL A 463 -11.13 24.03 -3.11
N ALA A 464 -11.52 22.92 -2.49
CA ALA A 464 -12.87 22.39 -2.60
C ALA A 464 -13.90 23.32 -1.96
N SER A 465 -15.07 23.43 -2.57
CA SER A 465 -16.26 24.04 -2.00
C SER A 465 -17.34 22.96 -1.88
N GLY A 466 -17.90 22.76 -0.68
CA GLY A 466 -18.91 21.73 -0.42
C GLY A 466 -18.36 20.45 0.19
N SER A 467 -19.17 19.40 0.21
CA SER A 467 -18.86 18.13 0.85
C SER A 467 -18.08 17.18 -0.05
N ALA A 468 -17.14 16.46 0.53
CA ALA A 468 -16.30 15.44 -0.11
C ALA A 468 -16.84 14.00 0.10
N VAL A 469 -18.15 13.85 0.21
CA VAL A 469 -18.80 12.54 0.35
C VAL A 469 -18.49 11.64 -0.84
N SER A 470 -18.11 10.39 -0.57
CA SER A 470 -17.82 9.41 -1.62
C SER A 470 -19.06 9.13 -2.47
N PRO A 471 -18.94 9.01 -3.79
CA PRO A 471 -20.07 8.67 -4.64
C PRO A 471 -20.53 7.24 -4.40
N TYR A 472 -21.78 6.93 -4.76
CA TYR A 472 -22.32 5.58 -4.70
C TYR A 472 -22.93 5.15 -6.03
N ILE A 473 -23.01 3.85 -6.23
CA ILE A 473 -23.49 3.24 -7.46
C ILE A 473 -24.92 2.75 -7.25
N ASN A 474 -25.79 3.14 -8.17
CA ASN A 474 -27.13 2.60 -8.27
C ASN A 474 -27.18 1.57 -9.39
N PHE A 475 -27.77 0.44 -9.08
CA PHE A 475 -28.13 -0.59 -10.05
C PHE A 475 -29.64 -0.58 -10.28
N ASN A 476 -30.05 -0.34 -11.51
CA ASN A 476 -31.44 -0.46 -11.90
C ASN A 476 -31.75 -1.92 -12.25
N THR A 477 -32.42 -2.62 -11.35
CA THR A 477 -32.73 -4.04 -11.50
C THR A 477 -33.64 -4.37 -12.70
N THR A 478 -34.41 -3.36 -13.18
CA THR A 478 -35.32 -3.55 -14.31
C THR A 478 -34.60 -3.43 -15.65
N THR A 479 -33.67 -2.48 -15.76
CA THR A 479 -32.97 -2.21 -17.03
C THR A 479 -31.56 -2.81 -17.09
N GLY A 480 -31.01 -3.27 -15.96
CA GLY A 480 -29.62 -3.66 -15.81
C GLY A 480 -28.65 -2.46 -15.87
N ALA A 481 -29.16 -1.24 -15.89
CA ALA A 481 -28.36 -0.04 -16.02
C ALA A 481 -27.73 0.34 -14.67
N LEU A 482 -26.47 0.78 -14.74
CA LEU A 482 -25.74 1.33 -13.62
C LEU A 482 -25.66 2.86 -13.76
N SER A 483 -25.77 3.55 -12.66
CA SER A 483 -25.59 5.00 -12.60
C SER A 483 -24.83 5.37 -11.33
N VAL A 484 -24.04 6.43 -11.42
CA VAL A 484 -23.33 6.99 -10.27
C VAL A 484 -24.12 8.16 -9.73
N SER A 485 -24.43 8.13 -8.47
CA SER A 485 -25.11 9.21 -7.77
C SER A 485 -24.16 9.93 -6.82
N ASN A 486 -24.59 11.11 -6.37
CA ASN A 486 -23.80 12.03 -5.54
C ASN A 486 -22.58 12.63 -6.24
N VAL A 487 -22.60 12.64 -7.59
CA VAL A 487 -21.56 13.30 -8.39
C VAL A 487 -21.77 14.81 -8.44
N ALA A 488 -22.98 15.30 -8.16
CA ALA A 488 -23.35 16.72 -8.30
C ALA A 488 -22.73 17.64 -7.23
N GLY A 489 -22.50 17.14 -6.00
CA GLY A 489 -21.66 17.85 -5.01
C GLY A 489 -20.17 17.67 -5.25
N ALA A 490 -19.81 16.79 -6.15
CA ALA A 490 -18.51 16.29 -6.44
C ALA A 490 -17.76 17.03 -7.55
N ASN A 491 -18.32 18.09 -8.11
CA ASN A 491 -17.63 18.90 -9.14
C ASN A 491 -16.25 19.40 -8.70
N VAL A 492 -15.98 19.34 -7.43
CA VAL A 492 -14.70 19.71 -6.84
C VAL A 492 -13.77 18.51 -6.68
N ILE A 493 -14.28 17.36 -6.28
CA ILE A 493 -13.47 16.15 -6.03
C ILE A 493 -13.46 15.23 -7.24
N TRP A 494 -14.63 15.06 -7.84
CA TRP A 494 -14.88 14.10 -8.90
C TRP A 494 -15.08 14.75 -10.27
N GLY A 495 -14.96 16.08 -10.36
CA GLY A 495 -15.12 16.83 -11.61
C GLY A 495 -14.16 16.35 -12.69
N SER A 496 -14.57 16.46 -13.93
CA SER A 496 -13.90 15.94 -15.14
C SER A 496 -12.41 16.31 -15.28
N ASN A 497 -11.94 17.29 -14.50
CA ASN A 497 -10.58 17.80 -14.63
C ASN A 497 -9.72 17.70 -13.37
N VAL A 498 -10.25 17.24 -12.24
CA VAL A 498 -9.52 17.29 -10.97
C VAL A 498 -9.11 15.91 -10.48
N ILE A 499 -10.03 14.99 -10.31
CA ILE A 499 -9.73 13.61 -9.85
C ILE A 499 -9.96 12.59 -10.96
N TRP A 500 -10.98 12.82 -11.74
CA TRP A 500 -11.49 11.90 -12.75
C TRP A 500 -11.42 12.51 -14.15
N GLY A 501 -10.38 13.30 -14.44
CA GLY A 501 -10.23 14.00 -15.72
C GLY A 501 -10.62 13.15 -16.94
N SER A 502 -10.85 13.75 -18.10
CA SER A 502 -11.33 13.10 -19.33
C SER A 502 -10.54 11.86 -19.78
N ASN A 503 -9.37 11.62 -19.17
CA ASN A 503 -8.54 10.43 -19.37
C ASN A 503 -8.36 9.58 -18.10
N ALA A 504 -9.07 9.90 -17.03
CA ALA A 504 -9.04 9.11 -15.81
C ALA A 504 -10.27 8.19 -15.75
N ILE A 505 -10.34 7.41 -14.72
CA ILE A 505 -11.26 6.29 -14.51
C ILE A 505 -12.74 6.57 -14.87
N TRP A 506 -13.19 7.83 -14.84
CA TRP A 506 -14.54 8.26 -15.20
C TRP A 506 -14.64 8.98 -16.56
N GLY A 507 -13.57 9.07 -17.32
CA GLY A 507 -13.63 9.51 -18.70
C GLY A 507 -14.50 8.54 -19.52
N SER A 508 -15.20 9.04 -20.53
CA SER A 508 -16.15 8.28 -21.36
C SER A 508 -15.62 6.97 -21.96
N ASN A 509 -14.33 6.65 -21.77
CA ASN A 509 -13.69 5.49 -22.38
C ASN A 509 -13.01 4.52 -21.38
N VAL A 510 -13.03 4.73 -20.09
CA VAL A 510 -12.26 3.89 -19.17
C VAL A 510 -13.15 3.04 -18.27
N ILE A 511 -14.08 3.59 -17.55
CA ILE A 511 -14.99 2.81 -16.71
C ILE A 511 -16.29 2.51 -17.44
N TRP A 512 -16.76 3.43 -18.26
CA TRP A 512 -18.02 3.36 -18.98
C TRP A 512 -17.86 3.01 -20.47
N GLY A 513 -16.64 2.93 -20.95
CA GLY A 513 -16.35 2.46 -22.32
C GLY A 513 -16.53 0.96 -22.40
N SER A 514 -16.96 0.49 -23.55
CA SER A 514 -17.31 -0.90 -23.85
C SER A 514 -16.22 -1.96 -23.58
N ASN A 515 -15.05 -1.60 -23.05
CA ASN A 515 -13.92 -2.51 -23.00
C ASN A 515 -13.11 -2.58 -21.71
N VAL A 516 -13.49 -1.93 -20.60
CA VAL A 516 -12.58 -1.96 -19.43
C VAL A 516 -13.20 -2.54 -18.17
N ILE A 517 -14.09 -1.92 -17.50
CA ILE A 517 -14.68 -2.50 -16.28
C ILE A 517 -16.07 -3.07 -16.55
N TRP A 518 -16.73 -2.54 -17.53
CA TRP A 518 -18.10 -2.90 -17.91
C TRP A 518 -18.16 -3.79 -19.16
N GLY A 519 -17.02 -4.19 -19.69
CA GLY A 519 -16.94 -5.16 -20.77
C GLY A 519 -17.29 -6.58 -20.26
N SER A 520 -17.73 -7.41 -21.18
CA SER A 520 -18.29 -8.75 -20.93
C SER A 520 -17.43 -9.73 -20.13
N ASN A 521 -16.26 -9.32 -19.63
CA ASN A 521 -15.32 -10.23 -18.95
C ASN A 521 -14.65 -9.67 -17.70
N VAL A 522 -15.11 -8.55 -17.14
CA VAL A 522 -14.43 -8.02 -15.97
C VAL A 522 -15.33 -7.89 -14.77
N ILE A 523 -15.65 -6.94 -14.12
CA ILE A 523 -16.36 -6.94 -12.83
C ILE A 523 -17.88 -7.09 -12.99
N TRP A 524 -18.40 -6.73 -14.13
CA TRP A 524 -19.84 -6.66 -14.40
C TRP A 524 -20.31 -7.57 -15.53
N GLY A 525 -19.50 -8.52 -15.92
CA GLY A 525 -19.90 -9.61 -16.81
C GLY A 525 -20.89 -10.54 -16.11
N SER A 526 -21.63 -11.34 -16.88
CA SER A 526 -22.74 -12.19 -16.43
C SER A 526 -22.44 -13.16 -15.27
N ASN A 527 -21.22 -13.15 -14.72
CA ASN A 527 -20.81 -14.04 -13.63
C ASN A 527 -20.04 -13.35 -12.51
N VAL A 528 -20.10 -12.02 -12.39
CA VAL A 528 -19.31 -11.34 -11.40
C VAL A 528 -20.21 -10.59 -10.42
N ILE A 529 -19.97 -9.64 -9.78
CA ILE A 529 -20.60 -9.03 -8.60
C ILE A 529 -22.13 -8.85 -8.67
N TRP A 530 -22.72 -8.75 -9.86
CA TRP A 530 -24.13 -8.48 -10.06
C TRP A 530 -24.90 -9.57 -10.83
N GLY A 531 -24.32 -10.73 -10.97
CA GLY A 531 -25.04 -11.88 -11.47
C GLY A 531 -26.08 -12.38 -10.45
N SER A 532 -27.13 -13.06 -10.90
CA SER A 532 -28.28 -13.51 -10.10
C SER A 532 -27.98 -14.35 -8.85
N ASN A 533 -26.71 -14.63 -8.55
CA ASN A 533 -26.28 -15.45 -7.40
C ASN A 533 -25.15 -14.83 -6.59
N VAL A 534 -24.88 -13.55 -6.70
CA VAL A 534 -23.73 -12.94 -6.06
C VAL A 534 -24.17 -12.07 -4.89
N ILE A 535 -23.49 -11.48 -4.17
CA ILE A 535 -23.55 -10.59 -2.99
C ILE A 535 -24.97 -10.32 -2.39
N TRP A 536 -26.02 -10.34 -3.17
CA TRP A 536 -27.41 -10.06 -2.75
C TRP A 536 -28.25 -11.33 -2.50
N GLY A 537 -27.68 -12.48 -2.60
CA GLY A 537 -28.36 -13.72 -2.24
C GLY A 537 -28.43 -13.89 -0.72
N SER A 538 -29.57 -14.34 -0.21
CA SER A 538 -29.88 -14.56 1.20
C SER A 538 -28.94 -15.53 1.96
N ASN A 539 -27.85 -15.96 1.37
CA ASN A 539 -26.96 -17.00 1.91
C ASN A 539 -25.47 -16.59 1.99
N VAL A 540 -25.14 -15.31 1.93
CA VAL A 540 -23.74 -14.88 1.94
C VAL A 540 -23.30 -14.36 3.30
N ILE A 541 -22.30 -14.98 3.83
CA ILE A 541 -21.33 -14.54 4.84
C ILE A 541 -21.93 -14.09 6.18
N TRP A 542 -22.29 -15.05 6.99
CA TRP A 542 -22.39 -14.88 8.43
C TRP A 542 -21.46 -15.87 9.12
N GLY A 543 -20.18 -15.81 8.80
CA GLY A 543 -19.14 -16.47 9.58
C GLY A 543 -18.99 -15.71 10.89
N SER A 544 -19.41 -16.30 11.98
CA SER A 544 -19.30 -15.78 13.34
C SER A 544 -17.85 -15.83 13.85
N SER A 545 -17.00 -14.94 13.39
CA SER A 545 -15.75 -14.69 14.11
C SER A 545 -15.46 -13.19 14.08
N VAL A 546 -15.54 -12.57 15.24
CA VAL A 546 -14.89 -11.28 15.49
C VAL A 546 -13.39 -11.56 15.39
N ALA A 547 -12.86 -11.51 14.19
CA ALA A 547 -11.43 -11.55 13.98
C ALA A 547 -10.87 -10.19 14.40
N SER A 548 -9.85 -10.21 15.23
CA SER A 548 -8.80 -9.19 15.30
C SER A 548 -8.49 -8.74 13.87
N PRO A 549 -8.23 -7.44 13.58
CA PRO A 549 -7.78 -7.04 12.26
C PRO A 549 -6.67 -7.98 11.83
N ASP A 550 -6.89 -8.71 10.75
CA ASP A 550 -5.93 -9.69 10.26
C ASP A 550 -4.63 -8.94 9.90
N LEU A 551 -3.73 -8.94 10.88
CA LEU A 551 -2.37 -8.45 10.68
C LEU A 551 -1.72 -9.38 9.68
N ILE A 552 -1.42 -8.86 8.51
CA ILE A 552 -0.65 -9.59 7.52
C ILE A 552 0.80 -9.60 7.98
N LEU A 553 1.15 -10.68 8.65
CA LEU A 553 2.46 -10.87 9.27
C LEU A 553 3.46 -11.45 8.29
N ASP A 554 2.99 -12.26 7.34
CA ASP A 554 3.76 -12.73 6.19
C ASP A 554 3.48 -11.80 5.01
N ALA A 555 4.29 -10.74 4.95
CA ALA A 555 4.20 -9.76 3.90
C ALA A 555 4.35 -10.38 2.52
N GLU A 556 3.62 -9.86 1.60
CA GLU A 556 3.74 -10.13 0.18
C GLU A 556 5.13 -9.70 -0.29
N LYS A 557 5.95 -10.67 -0.71
CA LYS A 557 7.30 -10.44 -1.25
C LYS A 557 7.23 -10.16 -2.73
#